data_e02c7913e15e9fa694d24ed9003db178
#
_entry.id   e02c7913e15e9fa694d24ed9003db178
#
_cell.length_a   1.000
_cell.length_b   1.000
_cell.length_c   1.000
_cell.angle_alpha   90.00
_cell.angle_beta   90.00
_cell.angle_gamma   90.00
#
_symmetry.space_group_name_H-M   'P 1'
#
loop_
_entity.id
_entity.type
_entity.pdbx_description
1 polymer ?
#
loop_
_entity_poly.entity_id
_entity_poly.type
_entity_poly.pdbx_seq_one_letter_code
_entity_poly.pdbx_strand_id
1 'polypeptide(L)'
;LEDIWLARAFQKDGHKVAIVDKNYDERLEEIFDIFLRRNTWSSEITEKEVGRKHDFSERIIKKDLARINFDGKFDGQGKTYLVDLFEKGYPVIPTVDKLTDINKLGDCEKYLLKLKNSYDGIGQIVVDKQTLISKFNSNYIIQPFMHFESEVQFYYIKDKIEYALEFKPSKVPVYHDPIIYEYDSRELMIANKFMKLNENYYGIQRIDFIKLSNGTLLLTEIEDIAPYLDLDCVDEETKSKFIKDYKDMVYEYLKNRNLHKL
;
A
#
# COMPACT_ATOMS: atom_id res chain seq x y z
N LEU A 1 -7.38 7.33 -13.40
CA LEU A 1 -7.19 6.98 -14.83
C LEU A 1 -6.91 5.48 -14.97
N GLU A 2 -6.04 4.90 -14.15
CA GLU A 2 -5.66 3.48 -14.15
C GLU A 2 -6.85 2.52 -13.95
N ASP A 3 -7.81 2.85 -13.07
CA ASP A 3 -9.01 2.03 -12.86
C ASP A 3 -9.88 1.96 -14.12
N ILE A 4 -9.87 3.01 -14.94
CA ILE A 4 -10.55 3.01 -16.24
C ILE A 4 -9.84 2.08 -17.23
N TRP A 5 -8.50 2.02 -17.21
CA TRP A 5 -7.77 1.09 -18.09
C TRP A 5 -8.04 -0.36 -17.69
N LEU A 6 -8.02 -0.67 -16.39
CA LEU A 6 -8.37 -2.00 -15.88
C LEU A 6 -9.82 -2.37 -16.24
N ALA A 7 -10.79 -1.47 -16.01
CA ALA A 7 -12.18 -1.70 -16.34
C ALA A 7 -12.37 -1.98 -17.83
N ARG A 8 -11.75 -1.17 -18.71
CA ARG A 8 -11.80 -1.38 -20.16
C ARG A 8 -11.18 -2.70 -20.61
N ALA A 9 -10.14 -3.15 -19.91
CA ALA A 9 -9.51 -4.44 -20.24
C ALA A 9 -10.46 -5.62 -19.98
N PHE A 10 -11.21 -5.61 -18.87
CA PHE A 10 -12.26 -6.60 -18.61
C PHE A 10 -13.44 -6.47 -19.58
N GLN A 11 -13.85 -5.23 -19.93
CA GLN A 11 -14.91 -5.01 -20.92
C GLN A 11 -14.57 -5.57 -22.30
N LYS A 12 -13.29 -5.48 -22.74
CA LYS A 12 -12.82 -6.07 -23.99
C LYS A 12 -12.96 -7.60 -24.02
N ASP A 13 -12.89 -8.24 -22.85
CA ASP A 13 -13.10 -9.70 -22.70
C ASP A 13 -14.60 -10.06 -22.59
N GLY A 14 -15.51 -9.07 -22.71
CA GLY A 14 -16.96 -9.29 -22.72
C GLY A 14 -17.61 -9.20 -21.33
N HIS A 15 -16.88 -8.81 -20.28
CA HIS A 15 -17.45 -8.65 -18.94
C HIS A 15 -18.23 -7.34 -18.78
N LYS A 16 -19.27 -7.39 -17.94
CA LYS A 16 -19.95 -6.18 -17.46
C LYS A 16 -19.17 -5.60 -16.28
N VAL A 17 -18.73 -4.36 -16.40
CA VAL A 17 -17.92 -3.68 -15.39
C VAL A 17 -18.60 -2.39 -14.97
N ALA A 18 -18.70 -2.14 -13.67
CA ALA A 18 -19.10 -0.87 -13.09
C ALA A 18 -17.98 -0.34 -12.19
N ILE A 19 -17.65 0.94 -12.34
CA ILE A 19 -16.81 1.66 -11.38
C ILE A 19 -17.78 2.38 -10.45
N VAL A 20 -17.69 2.08 -9.17
CA VAL A 20 -18.57 2.62 -8.14
C VAL A 20 -17.76 3.24 -7.02
N ASP A 21 -18.30 4.22 -6.33
CA ASP A 21 -17.71 4.71 -5.09
C ASP A 21 -18.14 3.85 -3.89
N LYS A 22 -17.57 4.13 -2.73
CA LYS A 22 -17.84 3.40 -1.49
C LYS A 22 -19.29 3.50 -0.98
N ASN A 23 -20.09 4.43 -1.52
CA ASN A 23 -21.51 4.61 -1.16
C ASN A 23 -22.45 4.00 -2.20
N TYR A 24 -21.98 3.04 -2.97
CA TYR A 24 -22.78 2.39 -4.00
C TYR A 24 -24.03 1.70 -3.41
N ASP A 25 -25.02 1.46 -4.28
CA ASP A 25 -26.24 0.74 -3.94
C ASP A 25 -25.93 -0.73 -3.62
N GLU A 26 -26.23 -1.16 -2.39
CA GLU A 26 -25.96 -2.52 -1.90
C GLU A 26 -26.59 -3.63 -2.75
N ARG A 27 -27.64 -3.33 -3.53
CA ARG A 27 -28.23 -4.27 -4.49
C ARG A 27 -27.27 -4.72 -5.58
N LEU A 28 -26.21 -3.94 -5.83
CA LEU A 28 -25.13 -4.35 -6.74
C LEU A 28 -24.36 -5.57 -6.24
N GLU A 29 -24.36 -5.83 -4.93
CA GLU A 29 -23.71 -7.01 -4.34
C GLU A 29 -24.38 -8.34 -4.73
N GLU A 30 -25.64 -8.29 -5.19
CA GLU A 30 -26.39 -9.45 -5.69
C GLU A 30 -26.19 -9.67 -7.21
N ILE A 31 -25.62 -8.68 -7.91
CA ILE A 31 -25.55 -8.67 -9.38
C ILE A 31 -24.14 -8.99 -9.88
N PHE A 32 -23.10 -8.55 -9.15
CA PHE A 32 -21.72 -8.71 -9.57
C PHE A 32 -21.09 -9.97 -9.00
N ASP A 33 -20.33 -10.69 -9.85
CA ASP A 33 -19.64 -11.93 -9.51
C ASP A 33 -18.39 -11.68 -8.64
N ILE A 34 -17.78 -10.50 -8.73
CA ILE A 34 -16.54 -10.15 -8.02
C ILE A 34 -16.43 -8.64 -7.77
N PHE A 35 -15.80 -8.30 -6.64
CA PHE A 35 -15.47 -6.93 -6.24
C PHE A 35 -13.95 -6.74 -6.26
N LEU A 36 -13.50 -5.72 -6.98
CA LEU A 36 -12.09 -5.32 -7.07
C LEU A 36 -11.93 -3.99 -6.35
N ARG A 37 -11.24 -3.99 -5.21
CA ARG A 37 -11.04 -2.78 -4.42
C ARG A 37 -9.88 -1.98 -4.98
N ARG A 38 -10.13 -0.71 -5.27
CA ARG A 38 -9.16 0.24 -5.80
C ARG A 38 -9.42 1.62 -5.20
N ASN A 39 -8.38 2.46 -5.10
CA ASN A 39 -8.47 3.89 -4.75
C ASN A 39 -9.47 4.22 -3.61
N THR A 40 -9.37 3.48 -2.51
CA THR A 40 -10.22 3.70 -1.32
C THR A 40 -9.37 4.25 -0.20
N TRP A 41 -9.71 5.43 0.27
CA TRP A 41 -9.01 6.08 1.39
C TRP A 41 -9.24 5.33 2.71
N SER A 42 -8.33 5.56 3.68
CA SER A 42 -8.48 4.95 5.01
C SER A 42 -9.79 5.38 5.68
N SER A 43 -10.39 4.47 6.41
CA SER A 43 -11.73 4.63 7.00
C SER A 43 -11.85 5.82 7.96
N GLU A 44 -10.84 6.06 8.81
CA GLU A 44 -10.94 7.07 9.89
C GLU A 44 -11.03 8.52 9.42
N ILE A 45 -10.29 8.89 8.37
CA ILE A 45 -10.34 10.26 7.85
C ILE A 45 -11.67 10.48 7.13
N THR A 46 -12.14 9.45 6.42
CA THR A 46 -13.41 9.53 5.71
C THR A 46 -14.60 9.55 6.66
N GLU A 47 -14.54 8.88 7.81
CA GLU A 47 -15.57 8.95 8.85
C GLU A 47 -15.68 10.36 9.45
N LYS A 48 -14.56 11.05 9.66
CA LYS A 48 -14.55 12.44 10.16
C LYS A 48 -15.07 13.45 9.13
N GLU A 49 -14.73 13.27 7.86
CA GLU A 49 -15.10 14.21 6.79
C GLU A 49 -16.53 14.00 6.28
N VAL A 50 -17.01 12.78 6.24
CA VAL A 50 -18.29 12.42 5.63
C VAL A 50 -19.34 11.99 6.65
N GLY A 51 -18.97 11.81 7.92
CA GLY A 51 -19.89 11.46 9.02
C GLY A 51 -20.58 10.10 8.87
N ARG A 52 -20.03 9.20 8.06
CA ARG A 52 -20.58 7.86 7.83
C ARG A 52 -19.52 6.79 8.06
N LYS A 53 -19.85 5.77 8.82
CA LYS A 53 -19.09 4.53 8.86
C LYS A 53 -19.14 3.85 7.49
N HIS A 54 -17.95 3.61 6.91
CA HIS A 54 -17.83 2.85 5.68
C HIS A 54 -17.57 1.39 6.00
N ASP A 55 -18.63 0.63 6.09
CA ASP A 55 -18.59 -0.82 6.36
C ASP A 55 -18.64 -1.69 5.09
N PHE A 56 -18.53 -1.06 3.88
CA PHE A 56 -18.67 -1.82 2.64
C PHE A 56 -17.68 -3.00 2.57
N SER A 57 -16.44 -2.82 3.04
CA SER A 57 -15.45 -3.89 3.07
C SER A 57 -15.85 -5.01 4.04
N GLU A 58 -16.29 -4.65 5.24
CA GLU A 58 -16.80 -5.63 6.22
C GLU A 58 -18.01 -6.37 5.67
N ARG A 59 -18.91 -5.68 4.97
CA ARG A 59 -20.10 -6.25 4.34
C ARG A 59 -19.75 -7.26 3.26
N ILE A 60 -18.83 -6.91 2.34
CA ILE A 60 -18.34 -7.79 1.29
C ILE A 60 -17.66 -9.04 1.88
N ILE A 61 -16.84 -8.85 2.92
CA ILE A 61 -16.18 -9.94 3.63
C ILE A 61 -17.21 -10.84 4.35
N LYS A 62 -18.15 -10.25 5.10
CA LYS A 62 -19.17 -10.96 5.86
C LYS A 62 -20.11 -11.79 4.98
N LYS A 63 -20.47 -11.28 3.80
CA LYS A 63 -21.29 -12.00 2.80
C LYS A 63 -20.49 -13.05 2.03
N ASP A 64 -19.19 -13.17 2.29
CA ASP A 64 -18.26 -14.04 1.55
C ASP A 64 -18.36 -13.86 0.03
N LEU A 65 -18.46 -12.62 -0.43
CA LEU A 65 -18.45 -12.31 -1.86
C LEU A 65 -17.02 -12.46 -2.42
N ALA A 66 -16.93 -12.82 -3.72
CA ALA A 66 -15.64 -12.87 -4.39
C ALA A 66 -15.04 -11.46 -4.44
N ARG A 67 -13.76 -11.34 -4.05
CA ARG A 67 -13.13 -10.06 -3.82
C ARG A 67 -11.62 -10.09 -4.01
N ILE A 68 -11.06 -8.98 -4.48
CA ILE A 68 -9.62 -8.77 -4.65
C ILE A 68 -9.24 -7.46 -3.94
N ASN A 69 -8.09 -7.45 -3.26
CA ASN A 69 -7.59 -6.32 -2.48
C ASN A 69 -8.49 -5.92 -1.27
N PHE A 70 -9.15 -6.89 -0.64
CA PHE A 70 -9.93 -6.67 0.58
C PHE A 70 -9.28 -7.27 1.83
N ASP A 71 -8.45 -8.28 1.67
CA ASP A 71 -7.91 -9.09 2.76
C ASP A 71 -6.43 -8.73 3.08
N GLY A 72 -6.01 -7.49 2.78
CA GLY A 72 -4.67 -6.99 3.07
C GLY A 72 -4.39 -6.93 4.59
N LYS A 73 -3.16 -7.25 4.98
CA LYS A 73 -2.76 -7.36 6.38
C LYS A 73 -2.18 -6.07 6.97
N PHE A 74 -1.76 -5.14 6.12
CA PHE A 74 -0.94 -3.99 6.55
C PHE A 74 -1.68 -2.67 6.43
N ASP A 75 -2.02 -2.23 5.23
CA ASP A 75 -2.63 -0.93 4.96
C ASP A 75 -3.94 -0.71 5.76
N GLY A 76 -4.80 -1.73 5.86
CA GLY A 76 -6.05 -1.67 6.60
C GLY A 76 -5.92 -1.64 8.14
N GLN A 77 -4.74 -1.91 8.69
CA GLN A 77 -4.50 -1.97 10.14
C GLN A 77 -3.71 -0.77 10.66
N GLY A 78 -3.36 0.16 9.79
CA GLY A 78 -2.51 1.30 10.11
C GLY A 78 -1.03 0.93 10.29
N LYS A 79 -0.20 1.92 10.57
CA LYS A 79 1.28 1.82 10.52
C LYS A 79 1.94 1.12 11.73
N THR A 80 1.16 0.57 12.67
CA THR A 80 1.71 -0.13 13.87
C THR A 80 2.51 -1.38 13.53
N TYR A 81 2.22 -2.05 12.41
CA TYR A 81 3.00 -3.20 11.95
C TYR A 81 4.49 -2.88 11.73
N LEU A 82 4.84 -1.61 11.47
CA LEU A 82 6.24 -1.18 11.33
C LEU A 82 7.02 -1.34 12.63
N VAL A 83 6.37 -1.15 13.79
CA VAL A 83 6.97 -1.38 15.13
C VAL A 83 7.30 -2.86 15.28
N ASP A 84 6.36 -3.74 14.96
CA ASP A 84 6.55 -5.19 15.05
C ASP A 84 7.65 -5.69 14.11
N LEU A 85 7.70 -5.15 12.88
CA LEU A 85 8.74 -5.50 11.91
C LEU A 85 10.12 -5.03 12.37
N PHE A 86 10.20 -3.82 12.94
CA PHE A 86 11.45 -3.30 13.51
C PHE A 86 11.93 -4.18 14.68
N GLU A 87 11.06 -4.52 15.61
CA GLU A 87 11.40 -5.41 16.75
C GLU A 87 11.85 -6.80 16.30
N LYS A 88 11.33 -7.29 15.18
CA LYS A 88 11.74 -8.57 14.57
C LYS A 88 13.02 -8.48 13.72
N GLY A 89 13.64 -7.29 13.62
CA GLY A 89 14.89 -7.09 12.88
C GLY A 89 14.74 -7.09 11.34
N TYR A 90 13.55 -6.76 10.83
CA TYR A 90 13.37 -6.52 9.41
C TYR A 90 14.05 -5.21 8.98
N PRO A 91 14.47 -5.06 7.71
CA PRO A 91 15.05 -3.83 7.19
C PRO A 91 13.96 -2.75 6.99
N VAL A 92 13.46 -2.21 8.08
CA VAL A 92 12.48 -1.11 8.11
C VAL A 92 13.13 0.14 8.69
N ILE A 93 12.56 1.31 8.45
CA ILE A 93 12.93 2.50 9.21
C ILE A 93 12.72 2.20 10.69
N PRO A 94 13.70 2.42 11.59
CA PRO A 94 13.51 2.22 13.02
C PRO A 94 12.23 2.89 13.50
N THR A 95 11.33 2.14 14.10
CA THR A 95 9.98 2.61 14.43
C THR A 95 9.59 2.17 15.84
N VAL A 96 9.10 3.12 16.64
CA VAL A 96 8.51 2.84 17.97
C VAL A 96 7.18 3.57 18.14
N ASP A 97 6.35 3.14 19.07
CA ASP A 97 5.06 3.78 19.36
C ASP A 97 4.92 4.22 20.83
N LYS A 98 6.05 4.25 21.55
CA LYS A 98 6.13 4.73 22.93
C LYS A 98 7.36 5.59 23.16
N LEU A 99 7.22 6.69 23.94
CA LEU A 99 8.37 7.53 24.31
C LEU A 99 9.44 6.78 25.10
N THR A 100 9.06 5.79 25.89
CA THR A 100 10.00 4.95 26.65
C THR A 100 10.99 4.18 25.78
N ASP A 101 10.62 3.93 24.53
CA ASP A 101 11.37 3.13 23.57
C ASP A 101 12.21 3.98 22.60
N ILE A 102 12.22 5.29 22.76
CA ILE A 102 12.92 6.23 21.87
C ILE A 102 14.42 5.90 21.71
N ASN A 103 15.04 5.33 22.76
CA ASN A 103 16.45 4.97 22.71
C ASN A 103 16.75 3.83 21.71
N LYS A 104 15.74 3.05 21.31
CA LYS A 104 15.88 2.02 20.27
C LYS A 104 16.08 2.62 18.86
N LEU A 105 15.76 3.91 18.69
CA LEU A 105 15.92 4.62 17.41
C LEU A 105 17.35 5.07 17.13
N GLY A 106 18.26 4.93 18.11
CA GLY A 106 19.62 5.46 18.04
C GLY A 106 19.69 6.96 18.28
N ASP A 107 20.87 7.54 18.03
CA ASP A 107 21.08 8.98 18.15
C ASP A 107 20.58 9.67 16.87
N CYS A 108 19.57 10.52 17.02
CA CYS A 108 19.04 11.34 15.93
C CYS A 108 18.69 12.76 16.45
N GLU A 109 18.95 13.75 15.62
CA GLU A 109 18.68 15.17 15.95
C GLU A 109 17.19 15.48 15.87
N LYS A 110 16.49 14.85 14.90
CA LYS A 110 15.07 15.07 14.61
C LYS A 110 14.34 13.76 14.48
N TYR A 111 13.07 13.80 14.80
CA TYR A 111 12.14 12.70 14.73
C TYR A 111 11.00 13.04 13.78
N LEU A 112 10.47 12.01 13.12
CA LEU A 112 9.26 12.08 12.32
C LEU A 112 8.13 11.39 13.09
N LEU A 113 7.10 12.16 13.43
CA LEU A 113 5.83 11.64 13.94
C LEU A 113 4.92 11.34 12.75
N LYS A 114 4.43 10.13 12.66
CA LYS A 114 3.41 9.73 11.67
C LYS A 114 2.17 9.26 12.40
N LEU A 115 0.99 9.73 11.98
CA LEU A 115 -0.26 9.15 12.48
C LEU A 115 -0.35 7.68 12.12
N LYS A 116 -0.78 6.85 13.06
CA LYS A 116 -0.95 5.40 12.85
C LYS A 116 -1.90 5.09 11.70
N ASN A 117 -2.98 5.87 11.61
CA ASN A 117 -4.04 5.71 10.60
C ASN A 117 -4.09 6.94 9.70
N SER A 118 -3.13 7.09 8.80
CA SER A 118 -3.07 8.18 7.82
C SER A 118 -2.44 7.72 6.51
N TYR A 119 -2.67 8.47 5.45
CA TYR A 119 -2.17 8.26 4.09
C TYR A 119 -1.60 9.59 3.55
N ASP A 120 -0.90 9.55 2.43
CA ASP A 120 -0.36 10.72 1.69
C ASP A 120 0.41 11.73 2.56
N GLY A 121 1.13 11.24 3.58
CA GLY A 121 1.89 12.12 4.47
C GLY A 121 1.05 13.01 5.38
N ILE A 122 -0.28 12.86 5.41
CA ILE A 122 -1.16 13.66 6.25
C ILE A 122 -0.82 13.44 7.73
N GLY A 123 -0.65 14.55 8.47
CA GLY A 123 -0.35 14.53 9.90
C GLY A 123 1.09 14.12 10.23
N GLN A 124 1.99 14.09 9.26
CA GLN A 124 3.42 13.93 9.52
C GLN A 124 4.01 15.22 10.08
N ILE A 125 4.81 15.11 11.14
CA ILE A 125 5.43 16.26 11.82
C ILE A 125 6.89 15.93 12.10
N VAL A 126 7.80 16.78 11.60
CA VAL A 126 9.23 16.70 11.95
C VAL A 126 9.48 17.56 13.19
N VAL A 127 10.05 16.98 14.22
CA VAL A 127 10.26 17.62 15.53
C VAL A 127 11.65 17.30 16.10
N ASP A 128 12.17 18.18 16.97
CA ASP A 128 13.27 17.87 17.86
C ASP A 128 12.80 17.04 19.08
N LYS A 129 13.74 16.59 19.90
CA LYS A 129 13.44 15.74 21.05
C LYS A 129 12.53 16.42 22.09
N GLN A 130 12.68 17.74 22.30
CA GLN A 130 11.87 18.47 23.29
C GLN A 130 10.43 18.61 22.80
N THR A 131 10.26 18.96 21.54
CA THR A 131 8.94 19.08 20.88
C THR A 131 8.27 17.71 20.76
N LEU A 132 9.02 16.63 20.50
CA LEU A 132 8.51 15.26 20.48
C LEU A 132 7.79 14.93 21.79
N ILE A 133 8.42 15.18 22.95
CA ILE A 133 7.83 14.87 24.27
C ILE A 133 6.50 15.58 24.48
N SER A 134 6.39 16.82 23.99
CA SER A 134 5.18 17.65 24.17
C SER A 134 4.06 17.32 23.18
N LYS A 135 4.39 16.84 21.97
CA LYS A 135 3.41 16.59 20.89
C LYS A 135 2.98 15.14 20.75
N PHE A 136 3.79 14.22 21.27
CA PHE A 136 3.49 12.79 21.13
C PHE A 136 2.22 12.41 21.89
N ASN A 137 1.41 11.57 21.27
CA ASN A 137 0.31 10.85 21.89
C ASN A 137 0.18 9.47 21.23
N SER A 138 -0.70 8.61 21.75
CA SER A 138 -0.85 7.22 21.33
C SER A 138 -1.28 7.02 19.88
N ASN A 139 -1.72 8.07 19.18
CA ASN A 139 -2.11 8.00 17.76
C ASN A 139 -0.90 8.05 16.80
N TYR A 140 0.31 8.30 17.31
CA TYR A 140 1.53 8.39 16.51
C TYR A 140 2.44 7.18 16.66
N ILE A 141 3.17 6.89 15.59
CA ILE A 141 4.46 6.22 15.62
C ILE A 141 5.57 7.25 15.53
N ILE A 142 6.76 6.88 16.02
CA ILE A 142 7.95 7.72 16.04
C ILE A 142 9.02 7.04 15.20
N GLN A 143 9.63 7.77 14.28
CA GLN A 143 10.77 7.34 13.47
C GLN A 143 11.90 8.38 13.56
N PRO A 144 13.18 8.05 13.35
CA PRO A 144 14.21 9.04 13.11
C PRO A 144 13.89 9.78 11.81
N PHE A 145 14.12 11.09 11.78
CA PHE A 145 14.10 11.83 10.52
C PHE A 145 15.38 11.53 9.76
N MET A 146 15.26 10.84 8.63
CA MET A 146 16.38 10.37 7.83
C MET A 146 16.47 11.13 6.50
N HIS A 147 17.70 11.43 6.08
CA HIS A 147 17.97 11.84 4.71
C HIS A 147 18.11 10.60 3.83
N PHE A 148 17.52 10.61 2.66
CA PHE A 148 17.56 9.51 1.69
C PHE A 148 17.76 10.06 0.27
N GLU A 149 18.24 9.22 -0.65
CA GLU A 149 18.46 9.59 -2.05
C GLU A 149 17.19 9.54 -2.88
N SER A 150 16.36 8.52 -2.64
CA SER A 150 15.11 8.31 -3.37
C SER A 150 14.15 7.44 -2.57
N GLU A 151 12.89 7.48 -2.96
CA GLU A 151 11.90 6.47 -2.61
C GLU A 151 11.81 5.46 -3.76
N VAL A 152 11.76 4.17 -3.43
CA VAL A 152 11.65 3.08 -4.41
C VAL A 152 10.43 2.25 -4.06
N GLN A 153 9.56 2.07 -5.05
CA GLN A 153 8.29 1.33 -4.90
C GLN A 153 8.32 0.11 -5.80
N PHE A 154 8.08 -1.07 -5.21
CA PHE A 154 8.00 -2.36 -5.92
C PHE A 154 6.56 -2.79 -6.04
N TYR A 155 6.09 -3.01 -7.26
CA TYR A 155 4.71 -3.37 -7.57
C TYR A 155 4.58 -4.85 -7.87
N TYR A 156 3.70 -5.51 -7.14
CA TYR A 156 3.45 -6.94 -7.24
C TYR A 156 1.99 -7.23 -7.60
N ILE A 157 1.80 -8.22 -8.45
CA ILE A 157 0.53 -8.92 -8.58
C ILE A 157 0.70 -10.29 -7.94
N LYS A 158 -0.03 -10.54 -6.85
CA LYS A 158 0.14 -11.74 -6.05
C LYS A 158 1.58 -11.87 -5.52
N ASP A 159 2.34 -12.83 -6.00
CA ASP A 159 3.74 -13.09 -5.63
C ASP A 159 4.76 -12.70 -6.70
N LYS A 160 4.30 -12.12 -7.81
CA LYS A 160 5.12 -11.78 -8.96
C LYS A 160 5.38 -10.28 -9.03
N ILE A 161 6.66 -9.91 -9.10
CA ILE A 161 7.07 -8.54 -9.39
C ILE A 161 6.70 -8.15 -10.83
N GLU A 162 6.09 -6.99 -10.99
CA GLU A 162 5.70 -6.45 -12.28
C GLU A 162 6.63 -5.34 -12.75
N TYR A 163 6.90 -4.37 -11.89
CA TYR A 163 7.85 -3.26 -12.12
C TYR A 163 8.23 -2.63 -10.79
N ALA A 164 9.21 -1.73 -10.84
CA ALA A 164 9.53 -0.84 -9.75
C ALA A 164 9.72 0.59 -10.27
N LEU A 165 9.41 1.58 -9.41
CA LEU A 165 9.54 3.00 -9.71
C LEU A 165 10.42 3.68 -8.68
N GLU A 166 11.19 4.68 -9.12
CA GLU A 166 12.00 5.55 -8.28
C GLU A 166 11.44 6.97 -8.28
N PHE A 167 11.26 7.53 -7.10
CA PHE A 167 10.82 8.90 -6.84
C PHE A 167 11.95 9.67 -6.18
N LYS A 168 12.45 10.72 -6.81
CA LYS A 168 13.52 11.54 -6.23
C LYS A 168 12.95 12.65 -5.36
N PRO A 169 13.50 12.90 -4.15
CA PRO A 169 13.06 13.99 -3.29
C PRO A 169 13.17 15.31 -4.04
N SER A 170 12.10 16.10 -4.03
CA SER A 170 12.09 17.45 -4.58
C SER A 170 12.09 18.49 -3.46
N LYS A 171 12.79 19.62 -3.67
CA LYS A 171 12.76 20.78 -2.76
C LYS A 171 11.46 21.59 -2.86
N VAL A 172 10.69 21.32 -3.90
CA VAL A 172 9.38 21.95 -4.15
C VAL A 172 8.36 20.82 -4.05
N PRO A 173 7.14 21.04 -3.51
CA PRO A 173 6.11 19.99 -3.48
C PRO A 173 5.52 19.76 -4.88
N VAL A 174 6.40 19.54 -5.84
CA VAL A 174 6.09 19.07 -7.18
C VAL A 174 6.62 17.64 -7.21
N TYR A 175 5.73 16.67 -7.25
CA TYR A 175 6.11 15.30 -7.56
C TYR A 175 6.74 15.34 -8.95
N HIS A 176 8.02 15.01 -9.04
CA HIS A 176 8.61 14.67 -10.33
C HIS A 176 8.02 13.34 -10.75
N ASP A 177 7.70 13.23 -12.04
CA ASP A 177 7.27 11.95 -12.59
C ASP A 177 8.30 10.88 -12.21
N PRO A 178 7.85 9.75 -11.64
CA PRO A 178 8.77 8.68 -11.28
C PRO A 178 9.40 8.08 -12.52
N ILE A 179 10.55 7.46 -12.35
CA ILE A 179 11.23 6.73 -13.43
C ILE A 179 11.22 5.23 -13.11
N ILE A 180 11.27 4.41 -14.16
CA ILE A 180 11.46 2.97 -13.99
C ILE A 180 12.76 2.74 -13.22
N TYR A 181 12.65 1.96 -12.15
CA TYR A 181 13.77 1.58 -11.30
C TYR A 181 14.33 0.22 -11.72
N GLU A 182 15.61 0.21 -12.12
CA GLU A 182 16.34 -1.02 -12.36
C GLU A 182 16.92 -1.52 -11.04
N TYR A 183 16.33 -2.58 -10.49
CA TYR A 183 16.74 -3.20 -9.24
C TYR A 183 17.66 -4.40 -9.46
N ASP A 184 18.57 -4.62 -8.53
CA ASP A 184 19.42 -5.81 -8.53
C ASP A 184 18.75 -6.99 -7.79
N SER A 185 19.41 -8.17 -7.84
CA SER A 185 18.89 -9.38 -7.18
C SER A 185 18.84 -9.28 -5.65
N ARG A 186 19.68 -8.44 -5.03
CA ARG A 186 19.71 -8.22 -3.58
C ARG A 186 18.53 -7.35 -3.15
N GLU A 187 18.27 -6.29 -3.90
CA GLU A 187 17.11 -5.39 -3.66
C GLU A 187 15.80 -6.14 -3.83
N LEU A 188 15.67 -6.94 -4.91
CA LEU A 188 14.52 -7.80 -5.12
C LEU A 188 14.34 -8.83 -3.99
N MET A 189 15.43 -9.40 -3.48
CA MET A 189 15.37 -10.32 -2.34
C MET A 189 14.83 -9.63 -1.08
N ILE A 190 15.20 -8.36 -0.85
CA ILE A 190 14.67 -7.56 0.25
C ILE A 190 13.17 -7.30 0.06
N ALA A 191 12.75 -6.83 -1.12
CA ALA A 191 11.34 -6.58 -1.42
C ALA A 191 10.48 -7.85 -1.27
N ASN A 192 10.96 -8.98 -1.79
CA ASN A 192 10.30 -10.28 -1.67
C ASN A 192 10.12 -10.75 -0.22
N LYS A 193 10.98 -10.34 0.73
CA LYS A 193 10.77 -10.64 2.16
C LYS A 193 9.47 -10.04 2.69
N PHE A 194 9.14 -8.82 2.26
CA PHE A 194 7.94 -8.12 2.68
C PHE A 194 6.70 -8.60 1.92
N MET A 195 6.82 -8.81 0.62
CA MET A 195 5.74 -9.37 -0.19
C MET A 195 5.24 -10.70 0.40
N LYS A 196 6.14 -11.59 0.82
CA LYS A 196 5.81 -12.89 1.41
C LYS A 196 5.09 -12.82 2.76
N LEU A 197 5.03 -11.67 3.43
CA LEU A 197 4.24 -11.52 4.65
C LEU A 197 2.73 -11.64 4.39
N ASN A 198 2.30 -11.43 3.14
CA ASN A 198 0.94 -11.67 2.64
C ASN A 198 0.85 -12.99 1.85
N GLU A 199 1.28 -14.09 2.41
CA GLU A 199 1.19 -15.40 1.74
C GLU A 199 -0.24 -15.72 1.28
N ASN A 200 -0.37 -16.27 0.05
CA ASN A 200 -1.63 -16.63 -0.59
C ASN A 200 -2.59 -15.45 -0.85
N TYR A 201 -2.09 -14.22 -0.79
CA TYR A 201 -2.87 -13.04 -1.09
C TYR A 201 -3.16 -12.92 -2.59
N TYR A 202 -4.44 -12.75 -2.94
CA TYR A 202 -4.86 -12.39 -4.29
C TYR A 202 -5.09 -10.89 -4.34
N GLY A 203 -4.25 -10.18 -5.08
CA GLY A 203 -4.33 -8.74 -5.21
C GLY A 203 -3.04 -8.10 -5.70
N ILE A 204 -3.06 -6.78 -5.70
CA ILE A 204 -1.91 -5.94 -5.97
C ILE A 204 -1.32 -5.51 -4.62
N GLN A 205 0.00 -5.57 -4.52
CA GLN A 205 0.76 -5.05 -3.38
C GLN A 205 1.80 -4.06 -3.89
N ARG A 206 2.02 -2.98 -3.14
CA ARG A 206 3.13 -2.05 -3.34
C ARG A 206 3.98 -2.03 -2.07
N ILE A 207 5.28 -2.26 -2.24
CA ILE A 207 6.23 -2.28 -1.13
C ILE A 207 7.15 -1.07 -1.30
N ASP A 208 7.05 -0.12 -0.38
CA ASP A 208 7.69 1.18 -0.47
C ASP A 208 8.93 1.26 0.42
N PHE A 209 10.04 1.72 -0.15
CA PHE A 209 11.31 1.87 0.55
C PHE A 209 11.85 3.29 0.39
N ILE A 210 12.61 3.76 1.39
CA ILE A 210 13.64 4.76 1.14
C ILE A 210 14.96 4.07 0.79
N LYS A 211 15.69 4.65 -0.16
CA LYS A 211 17.06 4.28 -0.52
C LYS A 211 18.03 5.27 0.07
N LEU A 212 18.93 4.78 0.92
CA LEU A 212 19.98 5.59 1.53
C LEU A 212 21.18 5.73 0.57
N SER A 213 22.06 6.71 0.81
CA SER A 213 23.26 7.00 0.01
C SER A 213 24.25 5.82 -0.09
N ASN A 214 24.18 4.88 0.83
CA ASN A 214 24.97 3.65 0.79
C ASN A 214 24.28 2.49 0.07
N GLY A 215 23.12 2.75 -0.58
CA GLY A 215 22.31 1.76 -1.29
C GLY A 215 21.42 0.89 -0.40
N THR A 216 21.36 1.16 0.92
CA THR A 216 20.46 0.40 1.82
C THR A 216 19.00 0.77 1.56
N LEU A 217 18.16 -0.24 1.40
CA LEU A 217 16.70 -0.10 1.36
C LEU A 217 16.11 -0.30 2.76
N LEU A 218 15.31 0.65 3.22
CA LEU A 218 14.53 0.56 4.46
C LEU A 218 13.06 0.74 4.16
N LEU A 219 12.24 -0.23 4.56
CA LEU A 219 10.79 -0.18 4.34
C LEU A 219 10.18 1.06 5.01
N THR A 220 9.31 1.73 4.28
CA THR A 220 8.46 2.84 4.76
C THR A 220 7.01 2.42 4.93
N GLU A 221 6.48 1.61 3.99
CA GLU A 221 5.07 1.24 3.95
C GLU A 221 4.85 -0.02 3.09
N ILE A 222 3.79 -0.77 3.40
CA ILE A 222 3.24 -1.84 2.57
C ILE A 222 1.80 -1.45 2.26
N GLU A 223 1.50 -1.20 0.99
CA GLU A 223 0.15 -0.95 0.52
C GLU A 223 -0.41 -2.22 -0.12
N ASP A 224 -1.38 -2.84 0.53
CA ASP A 224 -1.93 -4.11 0.10
C ASP A 224 -3.47 -4.11 -0.07
N ILE A 225 -4.09 -2.94 0.07
CA ILE A 225 -5.54 -2.79 -0.12
C ILE A 225 -5.87 -1.99 -1.37
N ALA A 226 -5.26 -0.82 -1.53
CA ALA A 226 -5.60 0.08 -2.64
C ALA A 226 -4.37 0.86 -3.16
N PRO A 227 -3.25 0.21 -3.48
CA PRO A 227 -2.06 0.91 -3.93
C PRO A 227 -2.33 1.69 -5.21
N TYR A 228 -1.78 2.90 -5.28
CA TYR A 228 -1.69 3.64 -6.53
C TYR A 228 -0.71 2.90 -7.45
N LEU A 229 -0.99 2.84 -8.75
CA LEU A 229 -0.20 1.98 -9.66
C LEU A 229 0.79 2.76 -10.52
N ASP A 230 0.58 4.07 -10.67
CA ASP A 230 1.40 4.94 -11.52
C ASP A 230 1.62 4.38 -12.94
N LEU A 231 0.59 3.73 -13.50
CA LEU A 231 0.64 3.09 -14.83
C LEU A 231 0.79 4.08 -15.99
N ASP A 232 0.65 5.36 -15.76
CA ASP A 232 0.95 6.43 -16.70
C ASP A 232 2.45 6.80 -16.73
N CYS A 233 3.21 6.34 -15.75
CA CYS A 233 4.64 6.57 -15.62
C CYS A 233 5.51 5.41 -16.15
N VAL A 234 4.88 4.31 -16.60
CA VAL A 234 5.56 3.16 -17.22
C VAL A 234 5.34 3.15 -18.74
N ASP A 235 6.21 2.44 -19.46
CA ASP A 235 6.03 2.23 -20.90
C ASP A 235 4.80 1.37 -21.23
N GLU A 236 4.34 1.43 -22.49
CA GLU A 236 3.13 0.72 -22.93
C GLU A 236 3.26 -0.81 -22.86
N GLU A 237 4.46 -1.37 -22.97
CA GLU A 237 4.71 -2.80 -22.85
C GLU A 237 4.51 -3.24 -21.40
N THR A 238 5.16 -2.55 -20.46
CA THR A 238 5.01 -2.78 -19.00
C THR A 238 3.55 -2.63 -18.56
N LYS A 239 2.88 -1.56 -18.99
CA LYS A 239 1.46 -1.32 -18.71
C LYS A 239 0.57 -2.45 -19.23
N SER A 240 0.77 -2.84 -20.49
CA SER A 240 -0.02 -3.91 -21.12
C SER A 240 0.19 -5.25 -20.44
N LYS A 241 1.44 -5.55 -20.07
CA LYS A 241 1.79 -6.74 -19.32
C LYS A 241 1.11 -6.75 -17.95
N PHE A 242 1.21 -5.66 -17.18
CA PHE A 242 0.57 -5.53 -15.88
C PHE A 242 -0.94 -5.77 -15.96
N ILE A 243 -1.61 -5.11 -16.90
CA ILE A 243 -3.07 -5.27 -17.08
C ILE A 243 -3.43 -6.72 -17.42
N LYS A 244 -2.63 -7.37 -18.28
CA LYS A 244 -2.82 -8.79 -18.62
C LYS A 244 -2.65 -9.68 -17.37
N ASP A 245 -1.56 -9.53 -16.65
CA ASP A 245 -1.24 -10.36 -15.50
C ASP A 245 -2.26 -10.14 -14.35
N TYR A 246 -2.76 -8.92 -14.19
CA TYR A 246 -3.86 -8.64 -13.26
C TYR A 246 -5.15 -9.37 -13.64
N LYS A 247 -5.55 -9.36 -14.92
CA LYS A 247 -6.71 -10.13 -15.38
C LYS A 247 -6.52 -11.62 -15.15
N ASP A 248 -5.36 -12.14 -15.51
CA ASP A 248 -5.04 -13.56 -15.36
C ASP A 248 -5.15 -14.00 -13.88
N MET A 249 -4.66 -13.17 -12.96
CA MET A 249 -4.80 -13.38 -11.51
C MET A 249 -6.27 -13.37 -11.05
N VAL A 250 -7.09 -12.44 -11.55
CA VAL A 250 -8.52 -12.40 -11.23
C VAL A 250 -9.23 -13.66 -11.73
N TYR A 251 -8.94 -14.12 -12.95
CA TYR A 251 -9.52 -15.35 -13.50
C TYR A 251 -9.06 -16.59 -12.73
N GLU A 252 -7.79 -16.65 -12.35
CA GLU A 252 -7.28 -17.73 -11.48
C GLU A 252 -8.03 -17.76 -10.14
N TYR A 253 -8.20 -16.63 -9.51
CA TYR A 253 -8.93 -16.50 -8.25
C TYR A 253 -10.37 -17.03 -8.38
N LEU A 254 -11.12 -16.59 -9.40
CA LEU A 254 -12.49 -17.01 -9.62
C LEU A 254 -12.58 -18.52 -9.89
N LYS A 255 -11.66 -19.07 -10.68
CA LYS A 255 -11.58 -20.51 -10.95
C LYS A 255 -11.37 -21.31 -9.65
N ASN A 256 -10.40 -20.90 -8.84
CA ASN A 256 -10.09 -21.58 -7.58
C ASN A 256 -11.25 -21.48 -6.59
N ARG A 257 -11.89 -20.32 -6.49
CA ARG A 257 -13.06 -20.11 -5.61
C ARG A 257 -14.25 -21.00 -6.01
N ASN A 258 -14.50 -21.18 -7.29
CA ASN A 258 -15.59 -22.03 -7.77
C ASN A 258 -15.32 -23.51 -7.53
N LEU A 259 -14.06 -23.96 -7.57
CA LEU A 259 -13.68 -25.34 -7.24
C LEU A 259 -13.88 -25.68 -5.75
N HIS A 260 -13.85 -24.69 -4.85
CA HIS A 260 -14.09 -24.89 -3.42
C HIS A 260 -15.59 -24.86 -3.03
N LYS A 261 -16.47 -24.52 -3.98
CA LYS A 261 -17.94 -24.49 -3.77
C LYS A 261 -18.65 -25.73 -4.30
N LEU A 262 -17.92 -26.63 -4.97
CA LEU A 262 -18.36 -27.94 -5.46
C LEU A 262 -17.93 -29.04 -4.48
#